data_093ef3a324fd12c42b5b040b833313ee
#
_entry.id   093ef3a324fd12c42b5b040b833313ee
#
_cell.length_a   1.000
_cell.length_b   1.000
_cell.length_c   1.000
_cell.angle_alpha   90.00
_cell.angle_beta   90.00
_cell.angle_gamma   90.00
#
_symmetry.space_group_name_H-M   'P 1'
#
loop_
_entity.id
_entity.type
_entity.pdbx_description
1 polymer ?
#
loop_
_entity_poly.entity_id
_entity_poly.type
_entity_poly.pdbx_seq_one_letter_code
_entity_poly.pdbx_strand_id
1 'polypeptide(L)'
;MRIVLLFLVVYSSIGYAQNSKVLIVGDSWAQQQYSDQVHDAVFDVNGYPDIQVLRNGDSDAVAIDGTTAADWVVPSELAKITDALINNPSVDTVQLTLGGNDFLNNWNTAMSVGQVNALKTTIVSDLQTIVEAILAVDMNIEIILSFYDYPNFEETTNDPWEFTCRDLHDDMLNPTPTEINSMALDFTNAFVAIANQNPKIFYVQHWGRMQNAYGWPDQGIQPGDIALPGDYTLTSPLEAMRTHLGFVKDCFHLEPEGYDILVQGLYDEYYRYRFDTIYKSHFE
;
A
#
# COMPACT_ATOMS: atom_id res chain seq x y z
N MET A 1 -59.41 -33.85 -18.96
CA MET A 1 -58.79 -32.53 -18.87
C MET A 1 -57.81 -32.56 -17.67
N ARG A 2 -56.47 -32.71 -17.91
CA ARG A 2 -55.45 -32.76 -16.86
C ARG A 2 -54.87 -31.36 -16.71
N ILE A 3 -55.06 -30.77 -15.54
CA ILE A 3 -54.47 -29.46 -15.18
C ILE A 3 -53.03 -29.76 -14.69
N VAL A 4 -52.04 -29.25 -15.43
CA VAL A 4 -50.63 -29.26 -15.02
C VAL A 4 -50.39 -27.94 -14.26
N LEU A 5 -50.21 -28.05 -12.95
CA LEU A 5 -49.75 -26.91 -12.10
C LEU A 5 -48.23 -26.74 -12.30
N LEU A 6 -47.85 -25.65 -12.93
CA LEU A 6 -46.45 -25.23 -13.02
C LEU A 6 -46.09 -24.46 -11.73
N PHE A 7 -45.28 -25.05 -10.87
CA PHE A 7 -44.66 -24.33 -9.74
C PHE A 7 -43.48 -23.53 -10.26
N LEU A 8 -43.65 -22.21 -10.29
CA LEU A 8 -42.53 -21.26 -10.48
C LEU A 8 -41.76 -21.17 -9.17
N VAL A 9 -40.59 -21.78 -9.10
CA VAL A 9 -39.65 -21.57 -7.98
C VAL A 9 -38.89 -20.28 -8.26
N VAL A 10 -39.27 -19.19 -7.58
CA VAL A 10 -38.53 -17.94 -7.60
C VAL A 10 -37.33 -18.13 -6.66
N TYR A 11 -36.15 -18.35 -7.24
CA TYR A 11 -34.91 -18.21 -6.49
C TYR A 11 -34.68 -16.73 -6.20
N SER A 12 -35.06 -16.26 -5.01
CA SER A 12 -34.53 -15.02 -4.49
C SER A 12 -33.06 -15.27 -4.16
N SER A 13 -32.15 -14.80 -5.00
CA SER A 13 -30.75 -14.60 -4.62
C SER A 13 -30.77 -13.59 -3.49
N ILE A 14 -30.60 -14.06 -2.25
CA ILE A 14 -30.20 -13.19 -1.14
C ILE A 14 -28.79 -12.74 -1.52
N GLY A 15 -28.70 -11.59 -2.17
CA GLY A 15 -27.42 -10.90 -2.32
C GLY A 15 -26.99 -10.56 -0.89
N TYR A 16 -25.98 -11.26 -0.40
CA TYR A 16 -25.24 -10.78 0.78
C TYR A 16 -24.74 -9.42 0.40
N ALA A 17 -25.19 -8.39 1.11
CA ALA A 17 -24.61 -7.07 0.97
C ALA A 17 -23.13 -7.21 1.30
N GLN A 18 -22.28 -7.01 0.30
CA GLN A 18 -20.84 -7.10 0.43
C GLN A 18 -20.42 -6.09 1.51
N ASN A 19 -19.80 -6.56 2.58
CA ASN A 19 -19.40 -5.72 3.71
C ASN A 19 -18.03 -5.10 3.42
N SER A 20 -17.98 -4.26 2.41
CA SER A 20 -16.76 -3.55 2.02
C SER A 20 -16.41 -2.55 3.09
N LYS A 21 -15.32 -2.81 3.82
CA LYS A 21 -14.84 -2.02 4.94
C LYS A 21 -13.62 -1.18 4.61
N VAL A 22 -12.84 -1.61 3.63
CA VAL A 22 -11.54 -1.01 3.31
C VAL A 22 -11.57 -0.44 1.89
N LEU A 23 -11.14 0.80 1.74
CA LEU A 23 -10.79 1.42 0.46
C LEU A 23 -9.27 1.53 0.37
N ILE A 24 -8.68 1.00 -0.71
CA ILE A 24 -7.26 1.15 -1.00
C ILE A 24 -7.08 2.32 -1.93
N VAL A 25 -6.26 3.28 -1.54
CA VAL A 25 -5.95 4.51 -2.29
C VAL A 25 -4.45 4.61 -2.46
N GLY A 26 -4.01 4.97 -3.65
CA GLY A 26 -2.60 5.27 -3.85
C GLY A 26 -2.06 4.97 -5.24
N ASP A 27 -0.79 4.65 -5.28
CA ASP A 27 0.01 4.41 -6.46
C ASP A 27 0.08 2.92 -6.88
N SER A 28 1.15 2.52 -7.56
CA SER A 28 1.37 1.15 -8.02
C SER A 28 1.36 0.12 -6.88
N TRP A 29 1.86 0.46 -5.70
CA TRP A 29 1.83 -0.44 -4.55
C TRP A 29 0.41 -0.69 -4.05
N ALA A 30 -0.41 0.34 -4.02
CA ALA A 30 -1.83 0.23 -3.73
C ALA A 30 -2.56 -0.57 -4.82
N GLN A 31 -2.28 -0.25 -6.09
CA GLN A 31 -2.92 -0.91 -7.23
C GLN A 31 -2.60 -2.40 -7.28
N GLN A 32 -1.35 -2.80 -7.05
CA GLN A 32 -0.96 -4.21 -7.08
C GLN A 32 -1.60 -4.99 -5.94
N GLN A 33 -1.58 -4.46 -4.70
CA GLN A 33 -2.29 -5.06 -3.57
C GLN A 33 -3.80 -5.21 -3.85
N TYR A 34 -4.39 -4.21 -4.51
CA TYR A 34 -5.79 -4.25 -4.92
C TYR A 34 -6.03 -5.29 -6.02
N SER A 35 -5.24 -5.29 -7.08
CA SER A 35 -5.42 -6.17 -8.26
C SER A 35 -5.17 -7.64 -7.92
N ASP A 36 -4.17 -7.92 -7.11
CA ASP A 36 -3.79 -9.26 -6.68
C ASP A 36 -4.70 -9.80 -5.56
N GLN A 37 -5.68 -9.01 -5.07
CA GLN A 37 -6.67 -9.34 -4.03
C GLN A 37 -6.04 -9.76 -2.69
N VAL A 38 -4.89 -9.21 -2.38
CA VAL A 38 -4.05 -9.61 -1.25
C VAL A 38 -4.78 -9.46 0.09
N HIS A 39 -5.50 -8.35 0.28
CA HIS A 39 -6.22 -8.09 1.53
C HIS A 39 -7.31 -9.11 1.81
N ASP A 40 -8.12 -9.43 0.78
CA ASP A 40 -9.21 -10.38 0.95
C ASP A 40 -8.67 -11.76 1.32
N ALA A 41 -7.54 -12.18 0.72
CA ALA A 41 -6.86 -13.43 1.04
C ALA A 41 -6.32 -13.44 2.48
N VAL A 42 -5.65 -12.37 2.90
CA VAL A 42 -5.11 -12.23 4.27
C VAL A 42 -6.24 -12.18 5.30
N PHE A 43 -7.34 -11.47 5.02
CA PHE A 43 -8.48 -11.40 5.95
C PHE A 43 -9.16 -12.76 6.09
N ASP A 44 -9.35 -13.51 5.00
CA ASP A 44 -9.93 -14.86 5.02
C ASP A 44 -9.10 -15.82 5.87
N VAL A 45 -7.79 -15.90 5.63
CA VAL A 45 -6.86 -16.77 6.38
C VAL A 45 -6.85 -16.43 7.88
N ASN A 46 -7.05 -15.15 8.23
CA ASN A 46 -7.11 -14.69 9.61
C ASN A 46 -8.51 -14.75 10.25
N GLY A 47 -9.50 -15.33 9.56
CA GLY A 47 -10.83 -15.62 10.10
C GLY A 47 -11.87 -14.53 9.90
N TYR A 48 -11.65 -13.61 8.97
CA TYR A 48 -12.56 -12.49 8.62
C TYR A 48 -13.01 -12.51 7.15
N PRO A 49 -13.56 -13.64 6.63
CA PRO A 49 -13.92 -13.75 5.20
C PRO A 49 -15.07 -12.80 4.78
N ASP A 50 -15.84 -12.30 5.75
CA ASP A 50 -16.94 -11.37 5.49
C ASP A 50 -16.47 -9.90 5.38
N ILE A 51 -15.24 -9.59 5.76
CA ILE A 51 -14.65 -8.26 5.62
C ILE A 51 -13.88 -8.20 4.31
N GLN A 52 -14.21 -7.23 3.47
CA GLN A 52 -13.64 -7.14 2.12
C GLN A 52 -13.17 -5.73 1.81
N VAL A 53 -12.22 -5.66 0.89
CA VAL A 53 -11.88 -4.42 0.21
C VAL A 53 -13.03 -4.03 -0.74
N LEU A 54 -13.30 -2.73 -0.85
CA LEU A 54 -14.24 -2.23 -1.84
C LEU A 54 -13.73 -2.55 -3.25
N ARG A 55 -14.57 -3.21 -4.05
CA ARG A 55 -14.25 -3.61 -5.43
C ARG A 55 -15.39 -3.23 -6.35
N ASN A 56 -15.33 -2.01 -6.87
CA ASN A 56 -16.27 -1.48 -7.85
C ASN A 56 -15.58 -0.38 -8.69
N GLY A 57 -16.31 0.27 -9.60
CA GLY A 57 -15.74 1.32 -10.44
C GLY A 57 -15.18 2.52 -9.66
N ASP A 58 -15.68 2.79 -8.46
CA ASP A 58 -15.14 3.86 -7.60
C ASP A 58 -13.75 3.48 -7.05
N SER A 59 -13.58 2.23 -6.59
CA SER A 59 -12.28 1.76 -6.07
C SER A 59 -11.24 1.56 -7.17
N ASP A 60 -11.66 1.14 -8.38
CA ASP A 60 -10.77 1.04 -9.54
C ASP A 60 -10.15 2.40 -9.93
N ALA A 61 -10.81 3.50 -9.58
CA ALA A 61 -10.40 4.85 -9.94
C ALA A 61 -9.45 5.51 -8.93
N VAL A 62 -9.10 4.85 -7.81
CA VAL A 62 -8.34 5.48 -6.71
C VAL A 62 -7.05 4.74 -6.32
N ALA A 63 -6.73 3.62 -6.96
CA ALA A 63 -5.44 2.94 -6.84
C ALA A 63 -4.82 2.84 -8.24
N ILE A 64 -3.91 3.76 -8.58
CA ILE A 64 -3.46 4.00 -9.97
C ILE A 64 -1.93 4.02 -10.04
N ASP A 65 -1.38 3.17 -10.89
CA ASP A 65 0.05 3.09 -11.19
C ASP A 65 0.67 4.46 -11.48
N GLY A 66 1.87 4.70 -10.95
CA GLY A 66 2.71 5.85 -11.27
C GLY A 66 2.23 7.17 -10.69
N THR A 67 1.08 7.21 -9.98
CA THR A 67 0.60 8.45 -9.40
C THR A 67 1.45 8.92 -8.20
N THR A 68 1.51 10.23 -8.02
CA THR A 68 2.16 10.92 -6.92
C THR A 68 1.12 11.50 -5.94
N ALA A 69 1.54 11.91 -4.75
CA ALA A 69 0.66 12.66 -3.85
C ALA A 69 0.20 13.98 -4.49
N ALA A 70 1.08 14.62 -5.30
CA ALA A 70 0.77 15.83 -6.04
C ALA A 70 -0.36 15.64 -7.09
N ASP A 71 -0.45 14.47 -7.71
CA ASP A 71 -1.55 14.15 -8.64
C ASP A 71 -2.89 14.11 -7.90
N TRP A 72 -2.91 13.52 -6.71
CA TRP A 72 -4.13 13.33 -5.92
C TRP A 72 -4.66 14.59 -5.24
N VAL A 73 -3.89 15.67 -5.10
CA VAL A 73 -4.41 16.96 -4.61
C VAL A 73 -5.09 17.79 -5.71
N VAL A 74 -5.01 17.38 -6.97
CA VAL A 74 -5.79 17.98 -8.04
C VAL A 74 -7.27 17.77 -7.75
N PRO A 75 -8.12 18.81 -7.79
CA PRO A 75 -9.51 18.71 -7.35
C PRO A 75 -10.33 17.58 -7.99
N SER A 76 -10.11 17.30 -9.27
CA SER A 76 -10.79 16.20 -9.98
C SER A 76 -10.36 14.82 -9.49
N GLU A 77 -9.10 14.65 -9.12
CA GLU A 77 -8.56 13.39 -8.62
C GLU A 77 -8.95 13.19 -7.15
N LEU A 78 -8.82 14.24 -6.34
CA LEU A 78 -9.25 14.22 -4.95
C LEU A 78 -10.77 13.91 -4.82
N ALA A 79 -11.59 14.42 -5.75
CA ALA A 79 -13.00 14.12 -5.81
C ALA A 79 -13.29 12.63 -6.00
N LYS A 80 -12.45 11.88 -6.74
CA LYS A 80 -12.64 10.42 -6.90
C LYS A 80 -12.57 9.69 -5.55
N ILE A 81 -11.65 10.08 -4.68
CA ILE A 81 -11.52 9.49 -3.33
C ILE A 81 -12.75 9.82 -2.49
N THR A 82 -13.16 11.09 -2.45
CA THR A 82 -14.31 11.52 -1.65
C THR A 82 -15.63 10.95 -2.17
N ASP A 83 -15.80 10.87 -3.49
CA ASP A 83 -16.99 10.28 -4.14
C ASP A 83 -17.05 8.76 -3.86
N ALA A 84 -15.91 8.06 -3.92
CA ALA A 84 -15.85 6.64 -3.57
C ALA A 84 -16.34 6.39 -2.13
N LEU A 85 -15.96 7.24 -1.18
CA LEU A 85 -16.39 7.15 0.21
C LEU A 85 -17.87 7.51 0.38
N ILE A 86 -18.34 8.58 -0.26
CA ILE A 86 -19.74 9.01 -0.22
C ILE A 86 -20.67 7.94 -0.80
N ASN A 87 -20.30 7.34 -1.91
CA ASN A 87 -21.08 6.31 -2.59
C ASN A 87 -21.06 4.96 -1.84
N ASN A 88 -20.05 4.72 -1.00
CA ASN A 88 -19.86 3.46 -0.29
C ASN A 88 -19.72 3.68 1.24
N PRO A 89 -20.81 4.08 1.93
CA PRO A 89 -20.76 4.46 3.34
C PRO A 89 -20.50 3.32 4.32
N SER A 90 -20.36 2.08 3.84
CA SER A 90 -19.91 0.93 4.63
C SER A 90 -18.39 0.92 4.83
N VAL A 91 -17.64 1.64 4.00
CA VAL A 91 -16.19 1.81 4.15
C VAL A 91 -15.91 2.67 5.37
N ASP A 92 -15.12 2.14 6.29
CA ASP A 92 -14.74 2.81 7.53
C ASP A 92 -13.22 2.90 7.72
N THR A 93 -12.46 2.33 6.77
CA THR A 93 -11.00 2.34 6.77
C THR A 93 -10.47 2.67 5.38
N VAL A 94 -9.54 3.62 5.29
CA VAL A 94 -8.79 3.93 4.06
C VAL A 94 -7.33 3.56 4.26
N GLN A 95 -6.81 2.66 3.43
CA GLN A 95 -5.37 2.43 3.33
C GLN A 95 -4.82 3.35 2.25
N LEU A 96 -3.86 4.20 2.63
CA LEU A 96 -3.25 5.21 1.76
C LEU A 96 -1.76 4.93 1.60
N THR A 97 -1.35 4.52 0.40
CA THR A 97 0.05 4.28 0.03
C THR A 97 0.43 5.26 -1.08
N LEU A 98 1.05 6.36 -0.70
CA LEU A 98 1.46 7.45 -1.60
C LEU A 98 2.77 8.09 -1.12
N GLY A 99 3.40 8.87 -1.99
CA GLY A 99 4.61 9.63 -1.69
C GLY A 99 5.90 8.92 -2.10
N GLY A 100 5.83 7.63 -2.42
CA GLY A 100 6.98 6.89 -2.92
C GLY A 100 7.43 7.36 -4.30
N ASN A 101 6.51 7.52 -5.24
CA ASN A 101 6.80 8.09 -6.56
C ASN A 101 7.26 9.55 -6.48
N ASP A 102 6.70 10.34 -5.55
CA ASP A 102 7.17 11.72 -5.31
C ASP A 102 8.65 11.72 -4.91
N PHE A 103 9.03 10.81 -4.00
CA PHE A 103 10.41 10.64 -3.56
C PHE A 103 11.31 10.15 -4.70
N LEU A 104 10.97 9.03 -5.34
CA LEU A 104 11.78 8.41 -6.38
C LEU A 104 12.01 9.32 -7.60
N ASN A 105 10.99 10.08 -8.01
CA ASN A 105 11.06 10.93 -9.18
C ASN A 105 11.76 12.28 -8.94
N ASN A 106 11.90 12.71 -7.70
CA ASN A 106 12.36 14.07 -7.40
C ASN A 106 13.60 14.15 -6.51
N TRP A 107 13.93 13.08 -5.79
CA TRP A 107 15.13 13.06 -4.96
C TRP A 107 16.35 12.54 -5.74
N ASN A 108 17.53 13.12 -5.47
CA ASN A 108 18.81 12.58 -5.88
C ASN A 108 19.94 12.95 -4.90
N THR A 109 21.07 12.27 -5.03
CA THR A 109 22.21 12.41 -4.10
C THR A 109 22.88 13.77 -4.11
N ALA A 110 22.69 14.61 -5.16
CA ALA A 110 23.25 15.94 -5.23
C ALA A 110 22.40 17.02 -4.54
N MET A 111 21.21 16.68 -4.05
CA MET A 111 20.33 17.64 -3.39
C MET A 111 20.94 18.13 -2.07
N SER A 112 20.90 19.44 -1.87
CA SER A 112 21.22 20.05 -0.57
C SER A 112 20.15 19.71 0.48
N VAL A 113 20.50 19.75 1.75
CA VAL A 113 19.56 19.57 2.88
C VAL A 113 18.33 20.47 2.75
N GLY A 114 18.49 21.70 2.27
CA GLY A 114 17.38 22.63 2.02
C GLY A 114 16.41 22.15 0.94
N GLN A 115 16.94 21.58 -0.15
CA GLN A 115 16.12 21.01 -1.22
C GLN A 115 15.38 19.74 -0.78
N VAL A 116 16.05 18.84 -0.06
CA VAL A 116 15.42 17.65 0.53
C VAL A 116 14.29 18.04 1.48
N ASN A 117 14.52 19.00 2.36
CA ASN A 117 13.48 19.48 3.29
C ASN A 117 12.30 20.13 2.55
N ALA A 118 12.55 20.86 1.46
CA ALA A 118 11.48 21.43 0.65
C ALA A 118 10.64 20.34 -0.03
N LEU A 119 11.28 19.33 -0.64
CA LEU A 119 10.59 18.18 -1.24
C LEU A 119 9.75 17.45 -0.21
N LYS A 120 10.32 17.11 0.95
CA LYS A 120 9.61 16.46 2.05
C LYS A 120 8.41 17.28 2.52
N THR A 121 8.56 18.60 2.66
CA THR A 121 7.47 19.49 3.06
C THR A 121 6.33 19.48 2.04
N THR A 122 6.63 19.46 0.75
CA THR A 122 5.63 19.38 -0.32
C THR A 122 4.84 18.07 -0.23
N ILE A 123 5.53 16.93 -0.18
CA ILE A 123 4.88 15.61 -0.09
C ILE A 123 3.99 15.50 1.15
N VAL A 124 4.48 15.97 2.30
CA VAL A 124 3.72 15.98 3.56
C VAL A 124 2.48 16.85 3.44
N SER A 125 2.60 18.05 2.83
CA SER A 125 1.46 18.95 2.62
C SER A 125 0.39 18.33 1.71
N ASP A 126 0.81 17.63 0.66
CA ASP A 126 -0.11 16.97 -0.26
C ASP A 126 -0.83 15.79 0.43
N LEU A 127 -0.09 14.96 1.17
CA LEU A 127 -0.68 13.89 1.97
C LEU A 127 -1.65 14.42 3.04
N GLN A 128 -1.33 15.51 3.72
CA GLN A 128 -2.24 16.15 4.68
C GLN A 128 -3.52 16.62 4.00
N THR A 129 -3.43 17.20 2.81
CA THR A 129 -4.60 17.63 2.03
C THR A 129 -5.52 16.43 1.70
N ILE A 130 -4.94 15.31 1.28
CA ILE A 130 -5.70 14.09 0.99
C ILE A 130 -6.36 13.54 2.26
N VAL A 131 -5.60 13.44 3.34
CA VAL A 131 -6.09 12.96 4.64
C VAL A 131 -7.23 13.84 5.18
N GLU A 132 -7.10 15.15 5.10
CA GLU A 132 -8.14 16.10 5.52
C GLU A 132 -9.42 15.95 4.69
N ALA A 133 -9.29 15.74 3.37
CA ALA A 133 -10.42 15.51 2.49
C ALA A 133 -11.16 14.20 2.83
N ILE A 134 -10.44 13.12 3.11
CA ILE A 134 -11.02 11.84 3.53
C ILE A 134 -11.79 12.01 4.84
N LEU A 135 -11.18 12.62 5.86
CA LEU A 135 -11.80 12.84 7.17
C LEU A 135 -12.97 13.82 7.13
N ALA A 136 -13.00 14.71 6.12
CA ALA A 136 -14.14 15.62 5.92
C ALA A 136 -15.39 14.90 5.39
N VAL A 137 -15.26 13.73 4.73
CA VAL A 137 -16.41 12.92 4.31
C VAL A 137 -17.08 12.27 5.53
N ASP A 138 -16.30 11.60 6.37
CA ASP A 138 -16.76 11.07 7.65
C ASP A 138 -15.59 11.04 8.65
N MET A 139 -15.75 11.75 9.77
CA MET A 139 -14.76 11.82 10.85
C MET A 139 -14.53 10.48 11.58
N ASN A 140 -15.35 9.46 11.34
CA ASN A 140 -15.18 8.13 11.91
C ASN A 140 -14.28 7.23 11.06
N ILE A 141 -13.99 7.60 9.82
CA ILE A 141 -13.04 6.88 8.98
C ILE A 141 -11.67 6.86 9.68
N GLU A 142 -11.03 5.71 9.65
CA GLU A 142 -9.64 5.55 10.06
C GLU A 142 -8.75 5.45 8.81
N ILE A 143 -7.57 6.06 8.87
CA ILE A 143 -6.62 6.09 7.75
C ILE A 143 -5.35 5.38 8.14
N ILE A 144 -4.92 4.42 7.34
CA ILE A 144 -3.63 3.76 7.49
C ILE A 144 -2.69 4.33 6.44
N LEU A 145 -1.64 5.01 6.90
CA LEU A 145 -0.54 5.43 6.04
C LEU A 145 0.50 4.31 5.99
N SER A 146 1.02 4.05 4.82
CA SER A 146 2.17 3.19 4.61
C SER A 146 3.09 3.75 3.53
N PHE A 147 4.33 3.31 3.52
CA PHE A 147 5.31 3.61 2.49
C PHE A 147 5.76 2.30 1.83
N TYR A 148 6.82 2.32 1.05
CA TYR A 148 7.40 1.14 0.41
C TYR A 148 8.28 0.34 1.38
N ASP A 149 8.75 -0.84 0.96
CA ASP A 149 9.91 -1.51 1.53
C ASP A 149 11.18 -1.09 0.78
N TYR A 150 12.34 -1.57 1.19
CA TYR A 150 13.61 -1.20 0.58
C TYR A 150 13.67 -1.62 -0.89
N PRO A 151 14.08 -0.73 -1.81
CA PRO A 151 14.29 -1.09 -3.21
C PRO A 151 15.52 -1.97 -3.40
N ASN A 152 15.59 -2.64 -4.55
CA ASN A 152 16.79 -3.40 -4.97
C ASN A 152 17.31 -2.89 -6.32
N PHE A 153 17.92 -1.71 -6.34
CA PHE A 153 18.59 -1.21 -7.53
C PHE A 153 19.94 -1.90 -7.78
N GLU A 154 20.62 -2.37 -6.72
CA GLU A 154 21.97 -2.92 -6.81
C GLU A 154 22.06 -4.15 -7.70
N GLU A 155 21.07 -5.05 -7.61
CA GLU A 155 21.05 -6.28 -8.41
C GLU A 155 20.27 -6.10 -9.71
N THR A 156 19.15 -5.38 -9.68
CA THR A 156 18.23 -5.28 -10.82
C THR A 156 18.78 -4.41 -11.95
N THR A 157 19.50 -3.33 -11.66
CA THR A 157 20.10 -2.47 -12.70
C THR A 157 21.21 -3.18 -13.51
N ASN A 158 21.71 -4.30 -13.03
CA ASN A 158 22.66 -5.15 -13.76
C ASN A 158 21.99 -6.00 -14.85
N ASP A 159 20.65 -6.16 -14.83
CA ASP A 159 19.94 -6.87 -15.88
C ASP A 159 19.89 -5.99 -17.15
N PRO A 160 20.39 -6.47 -18.31
CA PRO A 160 20.42 -5.67 -19.54
C PRO A 160 19.03 -5.35 -20.08
N TRP A 161 17.97 -6.00 -19.62
CA TRP A 161 16.59 -5.81 -20.06
C TRP A 161 15.79 -4.91 -19.10
N GLU A 162 16.34 -4.57 -17.93
CA GLU A 162 15.70 -3.68 -16.95
C GLU A 162 16.11 -2.23 -17.19
N PHE A 163 15.42 -1.57 -18.11
CA PHE A 163 15.71 -0.18 -18.49
C PHE A 163 15.11 0.82 -17.49
N THR A 164 13.89 0.54 -17.01
CA THR A 164 13.14 1.47 -16.14
C THR A 164 13.86 1.68 -14.80
N CYS A 165 14.31 0.61 -14.16
CA CYS A 165 15.06 0.70 -12.90
C CYS A 165 16.41 1.40 -13.10
N ARG A 166 17.07 1.15 -14.24
CA ARG A 166 18.34 1.80 -14.54
C ARG A 166 18.17 3.30 -14.76
N ASP A 167 17.19 3.70 -15.59
CA ASP A 167 16.91 5.10 -15.86
C ASP A 167 16.56 5.84 -14.55
N LEU A 168 15.71 5.23 -13.71
CA LEU A 168 15.34 5.79 -12.40
C LEU A 168 16.55 5.90 -11.46
N HIS A 169 17.42 4.88 -11.42
CA HIS A 169 18.63 4.91 -10.61
C HIS A 169 19.63 5.96 -11.09
N ASP A 170 19.78 6.13 -12.42
CA ASP A 170 20.61 7.15 -13.03
C ASP A 170 20.09 8.57 -12.73
N ASP A 171 18.77 8.79 -12.78
CA ASP A 171 18.13 10.08 -12.44
C ASP A 171 18.35 10.45 -10.97
N MET A 172 18.39 9.46 -10.09
CA MET A 172 18.77 9.64 -8.68
C MET A 172 20.29 9.81 -8.46
N LEU A 173 21.09 9.79 -9.54
CA LEU A 173 22.56 9.85 -9.54
C LEU A 173 23.22 8.64 -8.87
N ASN A 174 22.66 7.46 -9.10
CA ASN A 174 23.18 6.17 -8.68
C ASN A 174 23.45 6.06 -7.17
N PRO A 175 22.44 6.27 -6.31
CA PRO A 175 22.61 6.15 -4.86
C PRO A 175 22.98 4.70 -4.45
N THR A 176 23.83 4.60 -3.46
CA THR A 176 24.03 3.32 -2.76
C THR A 176 22.76 2.91 -1.99
N PRO A 177 22.59 1.61 -1.65
CA PRO A 177 21.47 1.19 -0.78
C PRO A 177 21.38 2.01 0.50
N THR A 178 22.51 2.30 1.16
CA THR A 178 22.56 3.12 2.37
C THR A 178 22.02 4.54 2.14
N GLU A 179 22.37 5.18 1.04
CA GLU A 179 21.94 6.56 0.75
C GLU A 179 20.43 6.62 0.48
N ILE A 180 19.91 5.76 -0.40
CA ILE A 180 18.49 5.79 -0.73
C ILE A 180 17.62 5.34 0.45
N ASN A 181 17.99 4.27 1.13
CA ASN A 181 17.20 3.72 2.23
C ASN A 181 17.19 4.66 3.44
N SER A 182 18.33 5.26 3.80
CA SER A 182 18.36 6.24 4.89
C SER A 182 17.53 7.49 4.59
N MET A 183 17.51 7.92 3.34
CA MET A 183 16.69 9.06 2.93
C MET A 183 15.21 8.71 2.94
N ALA A 184 14.83 7.53 2.41
CA ALA A 184 13.45 7.07 2.44
C ALA A 184 12.91 6.89 3.88
N LEU A 185 13.75 6.42 4.81
CA LEU A 185 13.43 6.40 6.25
C LEU A 185 13.20 7.81 6.81
N ASP A 186 13.98 8.82 6.38
CA ASP A 186 13.77 10.21 6.82
C ASP A 186 12.44 10.79 6.30
N PHE A 187 12.03 10.44 5.07
CA PHE A 187 10.69 10.78 4.56
C PHE A 187 9.58 10.09 5.35
N THR A 188 9.77 8.81 5.66
CA THR A 188 8.83 8.03 6.49
C THR A 188 8.60 8.66 7.87
N ASN A 189 9.63 9.20 8.50
CA ASN A 189 9.47 9.89 9.80
C ASN A 189 8.50 11.08 9.72
N ALA A 190 8.40 11.73 8.56
CA ALA A 190 7.41 12.79 8.35
C ALA A 190 5.98 12.23 8.25
N PHE A 191 5.79 11.05 7.68
CA PHE A 191 4.48 10.38 7.62
C PHE A 191 4.02 9.90 9.00
N VAL A 192 4.95 9.36 9.79
CA VAL A 192 4.71 9.05 11.22
C VAL A 192 4.27 10.30 11.98
N ALA A 193 4.87 11.47 11.67
CA ALA A 193 4.46 12.73 12.29
C ALA A 193 3.03 13.15 11.91
N ILE A 194 2.55 12.85 10.70
CA ILE A 194 1.13 13.05 10.33
C ILE A 194 0.24 12.16 11.20
N ALA A 195 0.56 10.87 11.30
CA ALA A 195 -0.22 9.91 12.10
C ALA A 195 -0.30 10.33 13.57
N ASN A 196 0.79 10.82 14.15
CA ASN A 196 0.83 11.27 15.55
C ASN A 196 0.00 12.51 15.86
N GLN A 197 -0.48 13.25 14.85
CA GLN A 197 -1.30 14.46 15.03
C GLN A 197 -2.80 14.16 15.16
N ASN A 198 -3.24 12.96 14.74
CA ASN A 198 -4.65 12.62 14.74
C ASN A 198 -4.84 11.14 15.12
N PRO A 199 -5.64 10.82 16.16
CA PRO A 199 -5.87 9.44 16.61
C PRO A 199 -6.62 8.57 15.60
N LYS A 200 -7.10 9.13 14.49
CA LYS A 200 -7.72 8.41 13.37
C LYS A 200 -6.74 8.04 12.27
N ILE A 201 -5.49 8.45 12.40
CA ILE A 201 -4.45 8.18 11.40
C ILE A 201 -3.42 7.25 12.04
N PHE A 202 -3.14 6.16 11.37
CA PHE A 202 -2.18 5.15 11.78
C PHE A 202 -1.06 5.08 10.75
N TYR A 203 0.14 4.77 11.19
CA TYR A 203 1.24 4.45 10.30
C TYR A 203 1.68 3.02 10.56
N VAL A 204 1.75 2.21 9.49
CA VAL A 204 2.27 0.84 9.56
C VAL A 204 3.56 0.75 8.76
N GLN A 205 4.60 0.25 9.42
CA GLN A 205 5.96 0.16 8.89
C GLN A 205 6.11 -1.03 7.95
N HIS A 206 6.62 -0.77 6.74
CA HIS A 206 6.94 -1.82 5.76
C HIS A 206 8.43 -2.15 5.67
N TRP A 207 9.30 -1.21 6.10
CA TRP A 207 10.74 -1.37 5.98
C TRP A 207 11.28 -2.67 6.57
N GLY A 208 12.08 -3.37 5.76
CA GLY A 208 12.77 -4.60 6.13
C GLY A 208 11.89 -5.85 6.19
N ARG A 209 10.61 -5.77 5.83
CA ARG A 209 9.74 -6.95 5.84
C ARG A 209 10.21 -8.00 4.84
N MET A 210 10.66 -7.60 3.65
CA MET A 210 11.22 -8.53 2.67
C MET A 210 12.54 -9.10 3.17
N GLN A 211 13.40 -8.28 3.77
CA GLN A 211 14.65 -8.75 4.38
C GLN A 211 14.40 -9.78 5.49
N ASN A 212 13.42 -9.53 6.35
CA ASN A 212 13.04 -10.46 7.40
C ASN A 212 12.46 -11.76 6.83
N ALA A 213 11.58 -11.66 5.82
CA ALA A 213 10.85 -12.81 5.31
C ALA A 213 11.70 -13.74 4.44
N TYR A 214 12.60 -13.18 3.63
CA TYR A 214 13.39 -13.95 2.66
C TYR A 214 14.83 -14.17 3.14
N GLY A 215 15.45 -13.20 3.79
CA GLY A 215 16.89 -13.22 4.08
C GLY A 215 17.74 -13.32 2.81
N TRP A 216 18.96 -13.79 2.96
CA TRP A 216 19.89 -14.17 1.87
C TRP A 216 20.55 -15.50 2.23
N PRO A 217 19.84 -16.63 2.08
CA PRO A 217 20.33 -17.95 2.53
C PRO A 217 21.68 -18.34 1.93
N ASP A 218 21.93 -17.94 0.68
CA ASP A 218 23.22 -18.18 -0.01
C ASP A 218 24.40 -17.40 0.63
N GLN A 219 24.09 -16.32 1.34
CA GLN A 219 25.07 -15.53 2.12
C GLN A 219 25.07 -15.92 3.61
N GLY A 220 24.27 -16.91 4.00
CA GLY A 220 24.15 -17.39 5.38
C GLY A 220 23.17 -16.61 6.24
N ILE A 221 22.40 -15.67 5.69
CA ILE A 221 21.34 -14.90 6.39
C ILE A 221 20.01 -15.59 6.14
N GLN A 222 19.46 -16.22 7.17
CA GLN A 222 18.23 -16.97 7.06
C GLN A 222 17.00 -16.06 7.24
N PRO A 223 15.81 -16.46 6.74
CA PRO A 223 14.55 -15.81 7.10
C PRO A 223 14.42 -15.67 8.62
N GLY A 224 14.09 -14.47 9.08
CA GLY A 224 13.98 -14.12 10.49
C GLY A 224 15.25 -13.61 11.16
N ASP A 225 16.43 -13.74 10.55
CA ASP A 225 17.71 -13.28 11.13
C ASP A 225 17.77 -11.74 11.21
N ILE A 226 17.20 -11.05 10.23
CA ILE A 226 17.14 -9.58 10.24
C ILE A 226 15.81 -9.14 10.86
N ALA A 227 15.89 -8.51 12.03
CA ALA A 227 14.71 -7.97 12.71
C ALA A 227 14.22 -6.66 12.06
N LEU A 228 12.90 -6.41 12.13
CA LEU A 228 12.32 -5.15 11.67
C LEU A 228 12.85 -3.94 12.50
N PRO A 229 13.08 -2.81 11.89
CA PRO A 229 12.72 -2.39 10.51
C PRO A 229 13.76 -2.75 9.44
N GLY A 230 14.55 -3.79 9.61
CA GLY A 230 15.54 -4.24 8.66
C GLY A 230 16.90 -3.54 8.80
N ASP A 231 17.79 -3.83 7.87
CA ASP A 231 19.09 -3.18 7.74
C ASP A 231 19.07 -2.25 6.53
N TYR A 232 19.05 -0.94 6.77
CA TYR A 232 19.00 0.08 5.71
C TYR A 232 20.28 0.12 4.85
N THR A 233 21.34 -0.61 5.20
CA THR A 233 22.53 -0.74 4.37
C THR A 233 22.40 -1.82 3.30
N LEU A 234 21.34 -2.62 3.37
CA LEU A 234 21.04 -3.70 2.42
C LEU A 234 19.76 -3.36 1.61
N THR A 235 19.67 -3.95 0.43
CA THR A 235 18.47 -3.91 -0.41
C THR A 235 17.41 -4.88 0.12
N SER A 236 16.20 -4.89 -0.46
CA SER A 236 15.33 -6.06 -0.36
C SER A 236 15.91 -7.22 -1.17
N PRO A 237 15.71 -8.48 -0.74
CA PRO A 237 16.16 -9.64 -1.50
C PRO A 237 15.55 -9.69 -2.91
N LEU A 238 16.37 -10.10 -3.89
CA LEU A 238 15.95 -10.16 -5.30
C LEU A 238 14.74 -11.10 -5.52
N GLU A 239 14.62 -12.14 -4.72
CA GLU A 239 13.49 -13.07 -4.77
C GLU A 239 12.16 -12.39 -4.48
N ALA A 240 12.15 -11.37 -3.64
CA ALA A 240 10.96 -10.61 -3.31
C ALA A 240 10.51 -9.67 -4.43
N MET A 241 11.41 -9.31 -5.34
CA MET A 241 11.14 -8.34 -6.41
C MET A 241 10.29 -8.95 -7.52
N ARG A 242 9.32 -8.19 -8.03
CA ARG A 242 8.37 -8.61 -9.07
C ARG A 242 9.08 -9.00 -10.36
N THR A 243 8.64 -10.10 -10.95
CA THR A 243 9.16 -10.57 -12.23
C THR A 243 8.35 -10.07 -13.39
N HIS A 244 8.98 -9.36 -14.33
CA HIS A 244 8.42 -8.98 -15.61
C HIS A 244 8.94 -9.86 -16.74
N LEU A 245 8.14 -10.03 -17.80
CA LEU A 245 8.50 -10.86 -18.97
C LEU A 245 8.97 -12.28 -18.62
N GLY A 246 8.70 -12.74 -17.40
CA GLY A 246 9.07 -14.07 -16.91
C GLY A 246 10.53 -14.22 -16.45
N PHE A 247 11.37 -13.19 -16.52
CA PHE A 247 12.78 -13.27 -16.12
C PHE A 247 13.43 -11.95 -15.66
N VAL A 248 12.85 -10.79 -15.97
CA VAL A 248 13.37 -9.48 -15.56
C VAL A 248 12.80 -9.11 -14.20
N LYS A 249 13.67 -8.75 -13.25
CA LYS A 249 13.25 -8.34 -11.90
C LYS A 249 13.12 -6.82 -11.80
N ASP A 250 11.97 -6.36 -11.27
CA ASP A 250 11.72 -4.99 -10.88
C ASP A 250 12.58 -4.57 -9.68
N CYS A 251 12.80 -3.28 -9.50
CA CYS A 251 13.67 -2.77 -8.42
C CYS A 251 12.91 -2.33 -7.16
N PHE A 252 11.59 -2.19 -7.22
CA PHE A 252 10.81 -1.74 -6.06
C PHE A 252 9.40 -2.34 -5.96
N HIS A 253 8.84 -2.92 -7.03
CA HIS A 253 7.59 -3.67 -6.91
C HIS A 253 7.87 -5.11 -6.44
N LEU A 254 6.93 -5.65 -5.69
CA LEU A 254 7.06 -6.98 -5.10
C LEU A 254 6.30 -8.03 -5.91
N GLU A 255 6.73 -9.29 -5.79
CA GLU A 255 5.89 -10.43 -6.17
C GLU A 255 4.60 -10.43 -5.31
N PRO A 256 3.51 -11.08 -5.75
CA PRO A 256 2.27 -11.18 -4.97
C PRO A 256 2.50 -11.66 -3.54
N GLU A 257 3.39 -12.64 -3.33
CA GLU A 257 3.74 -13.18 -2.01
C GLU A 257 4.42 -12.12 -1.12
N GLY A 258 5.17 -11.18 -1.71
CA GLY A 258 5.74 -10.05 -0.99
C GLY A 258 4.65 -9.10 -0.49
N TYR A 259 3.64 -8.83 -1.31
CA TYR A 259 2.48 -8.06 -0.87
C TYR A 259 1.64 -8.78 0.20
N ASP A 260 1.52 -10.12 0.14
CA ASP A 260 0.88 -10.90 1.21
C ASP A 260 1.58 -10.67 2.55
N ILE A 261 2.92 -10.66 2.57
CA ILE A 261 3.72 -10.38 3.77
C ILE A 261 3.47 -8.95 4.28
N LEU A 262 3.41 -7.95 3.41
CA LEU A 262 3.12 -6.57 3.80
C LEU A 262 1.72 -6.44 4.40
N VAL A 263 0.72 -7.02 3.74
CA VAL A 263 -0.69 -6.96 4.20
C VAL A 263 -0.90 -7.78 5.46
N GLN A 264 -0.18 -8.90 5.64
CA GLN A 264 -0.16 -9.61 6.92
C GLN A 264 0.39 -8.71 8.04
N GLY A 265 1.43 -7.90 7.74
CA GLY A 265 1.92 -6.90 8.68
C GLY A 265 0.90 -5.81 9.00
N LEU A 266 0.16 -5.31 8.01
CA LEU A 266 -0.97 -4.40 8.23
C LEU A 266 -2.05 -5.05 9.11
N TYR A 267 -2.34 -6.33 8.88
CA TYR A 267 -3.29 -7.08 9.69
C TYR A 267 -2.81 -7.17 11.14
N ASP A 268 -1.58 -7.60 11.38
CA ASP A 268 -1.05 -7.82 12.73
C ASP A 268 -0.95 -6.53 13.56
N GLU A 269 -0.62 -5.41 12.92
CA GLU A 269 -0.40 -4.13 13.60
C GLU A 269 -1.66 -3.26 13.69
N TYR A 270 -2.63 -3.43 12.78
CA TYR A 270 -3.83 -2.60 12.74
C TYR A 270 -5.13 -3.40 12.57
N TYR A 271 -5.33 -4.14 11.46
CA TYR A 271 -6.63 -4.70 11.11
C TYR A 271 -7.17 -5.68 12.16
N ARG A 272 -6.32 -6.49 12.78
CA ARG A 272 -6.72 -7.42 13.84
C ARG A 272 -7.45 -6.71 14.97
N TYR A 273 -6.94 -5.58 15.43
CA TYR A 273 -7.56 -4.81 16.52
C TYR A 273 -8.84 -4.10 16.06
N ARG A 274 -8.83 -3.62 14.83
CA ARG A 274 -10.00 -2.98 14.22
C ARG A 274 -11.16 -3.97 14.06
N PHE A 275 -10.89 -5.14 13.50
CA PHE A 275 -11.91 -6.16 13.24
C PHE A 275 -12.44 -6.76 14.53
N ASP A 276 -11.61 -7.04 15.52
CA ASP A 276 -12.05 -7.48 16.83
C ASP A 276 -13.05 -6.51 17.48
N THR A 277 -12.86 -5.22 17.29
CA THR A 277 -13.77 -4.18 17.81
C THR A 277 -15.10 -4.19 17.05
N ILE A 278 -15.08 -4.32 15.73
CA ILE A 278 -16.27 -4.39 14.89
C ILE A 278 -17.09 -5.65 15.23
N TYR A 279 -16.46 -6.82 15.34
CA TYR A 279 -17.15 -8.07 15.66
C TYR A 279 -17.77 -8.03 17.07
N LYS A 280 -17.08 -7.51 18.07
CA LYS A 280 -17.62 -7.40 19.43
C LYS A 280 -18.85 -6.49 19.50
N SER A 281 -18.88 -5.40 18.76
CA SER A 281 -20.01 -4.47 18.73
C SER A 281 -21.27 -5.02 18.03
N HIS A 282 -21.16 -6.12 17.28
CA HIS A 282 -22.30 -6.78 16.63
C HIS A 282 -22.97 -7.84 17.51
N PHE A 283 -22.35 -8.22 18.63
CA PHE A 283 -22.85 -9.23 19.56
C PHE A 283 -23.32 -8.65 20.91
N GLU A 284 -23.17 -7.35 21.14
CA GLU A 284 -23.74 -6.60 22.27
C GLU A 284 -25.04 -5.85 21.85
#